data_d8edd1af80a04ca23985fce666a06f6d
#
_entry.id   d8edd1af80a04ca23985fce666a06f6d
#
_cell.length_a   1.000
_cell.length_b   1.000
_cell.length_c   1.000
_cell.angle_alpha   90.00
_cell.angle_beta   90.00
_cell.angle_gamma   90.00
#
_symmetry.space_group_name_H-M   'P 1'
#
loop_
_entity.id
_entity.type
_entity.pdbx_description
1 polymer ?
#
loop_
_entity_poly.entity_id
_entity_poly.type
_entity_poly.pdbx_seq_one_letter_code
_entity_poly.pdbx_strand_id
1 'polypeptide(L)'
;MKFTKITTLFALAALHFNIAFADVAEGEKLFTANCVSCHAINEKIVGPALKDVHTRREEKWLVSWIKNSQKMIKSGDPIAVQLNTEYNGLVMTSFEQLSDDNIKSIIAYVKQQSEAPAAPVQAGTTSTDAGGT
;
A
#
# COMPACT_ATOMS: atom_id res chain seq x y z
N MET A 1 22.07 48.06 -26.42
CA MET A 1 22.74 46.74 -26.32
C MET A 1 22.78 46.30 -24.86
N LYS A 2 21.89 45.44 -24.42
CA LYS A 2 21.93 44.67 -23.14
C LYS A 2 20.59 43.96 -22.94
N PHE A 3 20.33 42.95 -23.79
CA PHE A 3 19.18 42.05 -23.63
C PHE A 3 19.65 40.61 -23.86
N THR A 4 20.45 40.03 -22.93
CA THR A 4 20.89 38.65 -23.09
C THR A 4 21.15 37.92 -21.79
N LYS A 5 20.41 38.22 -20.70
CA LYS A 5 20.63 37.50 -19.42
C LYS A 5 19.37 37.03 -18.67
N ILE A 6 18.17 37.03 -19.27
CA ILE A 6 16.93 36.63 -18.57
C ILE A 6 16.40 35.25 -19.00
N THR A 7 16.92 34.65 -20.06
CA THR A 7 16.35 33.41 -20.64
C THR A 7 16.86 32.11 -20.01
N THR A 8 17.85 32.15 -19.11
CA THR A 8 18.50 30.94 -18.58
C THR A 8 17.96 30.48 -17.23
N LEU A 9 17.07 31.24 -16.58
CA LEU A 9 16.59 30.91 -15.24
C LEU A 9 15.25 30.15 -15.22
N PHE A 10 14.57 30.03 -16.36
CA PHE A 10 13.26 29.34 -16.43
C PHE A 10 13.34 27.86 -16.78
N ALA A 11 14.51 27.35 -17.13
CA ALA A 11 14.68 25.94 -17.56
C ALA A 11 14.92 24.95 -16.40
N LEU A 12 15.20 25.45 -15.17
CA LEU A 12 15.54 24.57 -14.05
C LEU A 12 14.35 24.23 -13.12
N ALA A 13 13.18 24.83 -13.33
CA ALA A 13 12.03 24.66 -12.43
C ALA A 13 11.10 23.48 -12.81
N ALA A 14 11.34 22.81 -13.95
CA ALA A 14 10.41 21.79 -14.46
C ALA A 14 10.73 20.36 -14.04
N LEU A 15 11.81 20.10 -13.30
CA LEU A 15 12.28 18.74 -13.03
C LEU A 15 11.82 18.13 -11.68
N HIS A 16 11.04 18.82 -10.87
CA HIS A 16 10.77 18.36 -9.49
C HIS A 16 9.36 17.78 -9.26
N PHE A 17 8.55 17.57 -10.30
CA PHE A 17 7.15 17.19 -10.09
C PHE A 17 6.82 15.70 -10.33
N ASN A 18 7.80 14.87 -10.66
CA ASN A 18 7.52 13.48 -11.07
C ASN A 18 7.76 12.39 -10.00
N ILE A 19 8.24 12.74 -8.79
CA ILE A 19 8.66 11.70 -7.82
C ILE A 19 7.46 11.09 -7.09
N ALA A 20 6.43 11.89 -6.78
CA ALA A 20 5.29 11.40 -5.99
C ALA A 20 4.38 10.40 -6.74
N PHE A 21 4.24 10.53 -8.07
CA PHE A 21 3.43 9.61 -8.86
C PHE A 21 4.12 8.27 -9.13
N ALA A 22 5.45 8.26 -9.23
CA ALA A 22 6.21 7.04 -9.43
C ALA A 22 6.06 6.08 -8.23
N ASP A 23 6.08 6.61 -7.02
CA ASP A 23 5.98 5.83 -5.79
C ASP A 23 4.65 5.09 -5.64
N VAL A 24 3.52 5.74 -5.94
CA VAL A 24 2.19 5.11 -5.84
C VAL A 24 1.99 4.05 -6.91
N ALA A 25 2.43 4.29 -8.14
CA ALA A 25 2.32 3.31 -9.22
C ALA A 25 3.20 2.07 -8.98
N GLU A 26 4.39 2.26 -8.43
CA GLU A 26 5.23 1.15 -8.00
C GLU A 26 4.60 0.42 -6.80
N GLY A 27 4.03 1.16 -5.86
CA GLY A 27 3.27 0.63 -4.73
C GLY A 27 2.11 -0.25 -5.16
N GLU A 28 1.34 0.15 -6.18
CA GLU A 28 0.26 -0.66 -6.76
C GLU A 28 0.75 -1.99 -7.32
N LYS A 29 1.83 -1.98 -8.10
CA LYS A 29 2.42 -3.21 -8.65
C LYS A 29 2.88 -4.16 -7.55
N LEU A 30 3.61 -3.62 -6.56
CA LEU A 30 4.13 -4.39 -5.46
C LEU A 30 3.00 -4.95 -4.57
N PHE A 31 1.97 -4.16 -4.31
CA PHE A 31 0.78 -4.57 -3.56
C PHE A 31 0.04 -5.70 -4.29
N THR A 32 -0.20 -5.54 -5.58
CA THR A 32 -0.87 -6.55 -6.41
C THR A 32 -0.09 -7.85 -6.45
N ALA A 33 1.23 -7.78 -6.54
CA ALA A 33 2.09 -8.97 -6.60
C ALA A 33 2.22 -9.71 -5.26
N ASN A 34 2.14 -9.00 -4.12
CA ASN A 34 2.56 -9.55 -2.83
C ASN A 34 1.47 -9.55 -1.75
N CYS A 35 0.43 -8.71 -1.85
CA CYS A 35 -0.46 -8.43 -0.72
C CYS A 35 -1.91 -8.86 -0.95
N VAL A 36 -2.42 -8.81 -2.19
CA VAL A 36 -3.85 -9.01 -2.50
C VAL A 36 -4.38 -10.40 -2.17
N SER A 37 -3.51 -11.41 -2.09
CA SER A 37 -3.94 -12.77 -1.71
C SER A 37 -4.43 -12.86 -0.26
N CYS A 38 -3.97 -11.95 0.61
CA CYS A 38 -4.28 -11.97 2.03
C CYS A 38 -4.92 -10.67 2.53
N HIS A 39 -4.79 -9.57 1.82
CA HIS A 39 -5.29 -8.27 2.24
C HIS A 39 -6.16 -7.61 1.16
N ALA A 40 -7.26 -7.01 1.60
CA ALA A 40 -8.03 -6.04 0.86
C ALA A 40 -7.99 -4.67 1.55
N ILE A 41 -8.34 -3.61 0.84
CA ILE A 41 -8.36 -2.26 1.41
C ILE A 41 -9.53 -2.12 2.39
N ASN A 42 -10.74 -2.43 1.94
CA ASN A 42 -11.96 -2.10 2.66
C ASN A 42 -12.54 -3.25 3.50
N GLU A 43 -12.05 -4.45 3.34
CA GLU A 43 -12.61 -5.63 4.01
C GLU A 43 -11.53 -6.56 4.56
N LYS A 44 -11.90 -7.30 5.61
CA LYS A 44 -11.07 -8.38 6.15
C LYS A 44 -11.28 -9.61 5.28
N ILE A 45 -10.17 -10.17 4.78
CA ILE A 45 -10.16 -11.47 4.11
C ILE A 45 -9.36 -12.48 4.95
N VAL A 46 -8.14 -12.82 4.59
CA VAL A 46 -7.24 -13.62 5.42
C VAL A 46 -6.62 -12.75 6.53
N GLY A 47 -6.02 -11.63 6.13
CA GLY A 47 -5.50 -10.59 7.03
C GLY A 47 -6.50 -9.45 7.26
N PRO A 48 -6.15 -8.46 8.08
CA PRO A 48 -6.98 -7.28 8.34
C PRO A 48 -7.21 -6.44 7.08
N ALA A 49 -8.34 -5.71 7.07
CA ALA A 49 -8.54 -4.61 6.15
C ALA A 49 -7.46 -3.54 6.36
N LEU A 50 -6.93 -3.02 5.25
CA LEU A 50 -5.83 -2.05 5.29
C LEU A 50 -6.28 -0.60 5.23
N LYS A 51 -7.59 -0.34 5.07
CA LYS A 51 -8.13 1.01 5.07
C LYS A 51 -7.63 1.79 6.28
N ASP A 52 -7.10 2.98 6.04
CA ASP A 52 -6.61 3.92 7.06
C ASP A 52 -5.51 3.33 7.99
N VAL A 53 -4.80 2.28 7.57
CA VAL A 53 -3.73 1.69 8.39
C VAL A 53 -2.63 2.71 8.71
N HIS A 54 -2.37 3.65 7.80
CA HIS A 54 -1.40 4.74 7.97
C HIS A 54 -1.78 5.75 9.06
N THR A 55 -3.05 5.81 9.46
CA THR A 55 -3.50 6.64 10.60
C THR A 55 -3.44 5.91 11.93
N ARG A 56 -3.46 4.57 11.90
CA ARG A 56 -3.43 3.71 13.08
C ARG A 56 -2.04 3.27 13.49
N ARG A 57 -1.08 3.36 12.59
CA ARG A 57 0.31 2.88 12.79
C ARG A 57 1.29 3.84 12.15
N GLU A 58 2.40 4.06 12.83
CA GLU A 58 3.51 4.84 12.27
C GLU A 58 4.14 4.13 11.07
N GLU A 59 4.55 4.89 10.07
CA GLU A 59 5.17 4.37 8.85
C GLU A 59 6.39 3.48 9.16
N LYS A 60 7.24 3.91 10.09
CA LYS A 60 8.42 3.14 10.51
C LYS A 60 8.03 1.77 11.09
N TRP A 61 6.96 1.73 11.87
CA TRP A 61 6.43 0.48 12.42
C TRP A 61 5.91 -0.42 11.30
N LEU A 62 5.15 0.13 10.35
CA LEU A 62 4.62 -0.58 9.18
C LEU A 62 5.75 -1.16 8.32
N VAL A 63 6.80 -0.38 8.07
CA VAL A 63 7.99 -0.86 7.32
C VAL A 63 8.61 -2.06 8.03
N SER A 64 8.82 -1.99 9.33
CA SER A 64 9.40 -3.10 10.11
C SER A 64 8.50 -4.33 10.13
N TRP A 65 7.18 -4.12 10.29
CA TRP A 65 6.18 -5.19 10.29
C TRP A 65 6.13 -5.94 8.96
N ILE A 66 6.05 -5.21 7.84
CA ILE A 66 6.00 -5.80 6.50
C ILE A 66 7.30 -6.54 6.20
N LYS A 67 8.43 -5.98 6.56
CA LYS A 67 9.73 -6.67 6.38
C LYS A 67 9.77 -8.00 7.10
N ASN A 68 9.46 -8.01 8.39
CA ASN A 68 9.51 -9.25 9.17
C ASN A 68 8.63 -9.17 10.42
N SER A 69 7.35 -9.50 10.27
CA SER A 69 6.38 -9.54 11.35
C SER A 69 6.79 -10.51 12.47
N GLN A 70 7.36 -11.66 12.10
CA GLN A 70 7.79 -12.67 13.07
C GLN A 70 8.93 -12.19 13.97
N LYS A 71 9.86 -11.41 13.43
CA LYS A 71 10.91 -10.79 14.23
C LYS A 71 10.33 -9.81 15.24
N MET A 72 9.34 -9.01 14.85
CA MET A 72 8.68 -8.07 15.75
C MET A 72 7.90 -8.78 16.86
N ILE A 73 7.16 -9.85 16.52
CA ILE A 73 6.46 -10.66 17.51
C ILE A 73 7.45 -11.26 18.52
N LYS A 74 8.54 -11.85 18.03
CA LYS A 74 9.58 -12.45 18.88
C LYS A 74 10.31 -11.44 19.76
N SER A 75 10.43 -10.20 19.34
CA SER A 75 11.02 -9.12 20.14
C SER A 75 10.10 -8.61 21.25
N GLY A 76 8.85 -9.05 21.29
CA GLY A 76 7.87 -8.61 22.28
C GLY A 76 7.26 -7.24 21.99
N ASP A 77 7.30 -6.76 20.72
CA ASP A 77 6.58 -5.55 20.35
C ASP A 77 5.09 -5.72 20.69
N PRO A 78 4.51 -4.85 21.53
CA PRO A 78 3.18 -5.08 22.10
C PRO A 78 2.09 -5.10 21.02
N ILE A 79 2.22 -4.31 19.96
CA ILE A 79 1.25 -4.27 18.87
C ILE A 79 1.36 -5.55 18.03
N ALA A 80 2.59 -5.99 17.74
CA ALA A 80 2.85 -7.20 16.98
C ALA A 80 2.33 -8.44 17.72
N VAL A 81 2.56 -8.55 19.02
CA VAL A 81 2.06 -9.64 19.88
C VAL A 81 0.54 -9.63 19.94
N GLN A 82 -0.08 -8.45 20.09
CA GLN A 82 -1.53 -8.32 20.09
C GLN A 82 -2.15 -8.80 18.76
N LEU A 83 -1.61 -8.34 17.63
CA LEU A 83 -2.07 -8.77 16.31
C LEU A 83 -1.91 -10.27 16.11
N ASN A 84 -0.80 -10.84 16.52
CA ASN A 84 -0.59 -12.28 16.41
C ASN A 84 -1.64 -13.06 17.22
N THR A 85 -2.00 -12.60 18.39
CA THR A 85 -3.05 -13.21 19.23
C THR A 85 -4.43 -13.05 18.59
N GLU A 86 -4.76 -11.85 18.10
CA GLU A 86 -6.05 -11.54 17.44
C GLU A 86 -6.28 -12.43 16.20
N TYR A 87 -5.22 -12.76 15.49
CA TYR A 87 -5.27 -13.62 14.29
C TYR A 87 -4.87 -15.07 14.57
N ASN A 88 -4.97 -15.54 15.84
CA ASN A 88 -4.74 -16.93 16.23
C ASN A 88 -3.38 -17.48 15.79
N GLY A 89 -2.34 -16.66 15.83
CA GLY A 89 -1.00 -17.06 15.42
C GLY A 89 -0.80 -17.14 13.89
N LEU A 90 -1.75 -16.65 13.09
CA LEU A 90 -1.58 -16.59 11.65
C LEU A 90 -0.38 -15.73 11.28
N VAL A 91 0.54 -16.33 10.53
CA VAL A 91 1.81 -15.68 10.16
C VAL A 91 1.63 -14.88 8.87
N MET A 92 1.93 -13.59 8.95
CA MET A 92 2.13 -12.78 7.75
C MET A 92 3.50 -13.12 7.15
N THR A 93 3.54 -13.35 5.83
CA THR A 93 4.78 -13.57 5.08
C THR A 93 5.76 -12.42 5.28
N SER A 94 7.04 -12.75 5.44
CA SER A 94 8.11 -11.74 5.52
C SER A 94 8.54 -11.31 4.12
N PHE A 95 8.79 -10.01 3.96
CA PHE A 95 9.21 -9.40 2.70
C PHE A 95 10.57 -8.71 2.83
N GLU A 96 11.55 -9.41 3.39
CA GLU A 96 12.90 -8.90 3.61
C GLU A 96 13.63 -8.50 2.32
N GLN A 97 13.24 -9.08 1.19
CA GLN A 97 13.75 -8.74 -0.14
C GLN A 97 13.29 -7.37 -0.66
N LEU A 98 12.19 -6.81 -0.11
CA LEU A 98 11.75 -5.46 -0.46
C LEU A 98 12.60 -4.42 0.25
N SER A 99 13.01 -3.38 -0.46
CA SER A 99 13.64 -2.21 0.15
C SER A 99 12.65 -1.44 1.02
N ASP A 100 13.14 -0.60 1.91
CA ASP A 100 12.27 0.30 2.70
C ASP A 100 11.45 1.21 1.79
N ASP A 101 12.04 1.67 0.67
CA ASP A 101 11.35 2.54 -0.28
C ASP A 101 10.27 1.78 -1.06
N ASN A 102 10.49 0.51 -1.42
CA ASN A 102 9.42 -0.34 -1.98
C ASN A 102 8.25 -0.48 -1.01
N ILE A 103 8.52 -0.70 0.27
CA ILE A 103 7.47 -0.82 1.29
C ILE A 103 6.75 0.51 1.51
N LYS A 104 7.46 1.63 1.54
CA LYS A 104 6.84 2.97 1.62
C LYS A 104 5.95 3.24 0.41
N SER A 105 6.35 2.81 -0.79
CA SER A 105 5.50 2.91 -1.99
C SER A 105 4.21 2.10 -1.83
N ILE A 106 4.28 0.88 -1.28
CA ILE A 106 3.08 0.09 -0.94
C ILE A 106 2.19 0.84 0.06
N ILE A 107 2.76 1.42 1.12
CA ILE A 107 2.02 2.19 2.13
C ILE A 107 1.35 3.42 1.49
N ALA A 108 2.04 4.12 0.59
CA ALA A 108 1.50 5.26 -0.14
C ALA A 108 0.31 4.86 -1.03
N TYR A 109 0.41 3.74 -1.73
CA TYR A 109 -0.69 3.17 -2.50
C TYR A 109 -1.90 2.83 -1.62
N VAL A 110 -1.70 2.12 -0.51
CA VAL A 110 -2.76 1.77 0.44
C VAL A 110 -3.43 3.03 1.01
N LYS A 111 -2.65 4.06 1.33
CA LYS A 111 -3.17 5.36 1.75
C LYS A 111 -4.06 5.98 0.68
N GLN A 112 -3.58 6.08 -0.55
CA GLN A 112 -4.36 6.63 -1.67
C GLN A 112 -5.66 5.87 -1.86
N GLN A 113 -5.64 4.54 -1.81
CA GLN A 113 -6.84 3.71 -1.94
C GLN A 113 -7.81 3.88 -0.75
N SER A 114 -7.29 4.16 0.44
CA SER A 114 -8.11 4.45 1.63
C SER A 114 -8.86 5.77 1.52
N GLU A 115 -8.24 6.76 0.90
CA GLU A 115 -8.77 8.12 0.71
C GLU A 115 -9.67 8.23 -0.53
N ALA A 116 -9.58 7.28 -1.45
CA ALA A 116 -10.42 7.24 -2.63
C ALA A 116 -11.90 7.02 -2.25
N PRO A 117 -12.86 7.72 -2.88
CA PRO A 117 -14.27 7.41 -2.70
C PRO A 117 -14.51 5.94 -3.01
N ALA A 118 -15.27 5.24 -2.15
CA ALA A 118 -15.62 3.85 -2.39
C ALA A 118 -16.26 3.73 -3.78
N ALA A 119 -15.62 2.99 -4.68
CA ALA A 119 -16.22 2.71 -5.97
C ALA A 119 -17.56 2.01 -5.73
N PRO A 120 -18.65 2.38 -6.43
CA PRO A 120 -19.93 1.71 -6.28
C PRO A 120 -19.69 0.21 -6.55
N VAL A 121 -20.12 -0.62 -5.58
CA VAL A 121 -20.07 -2.07 -5.71
C VAL A 121 -20.91 -2.42 -6.93
N GLN A 122 -20.26 -2.76 -8.04
CA GLN A 122 -20.99 -3.33 -9.16
C GLN A 122 -21.49 -4.69 -8.69
N ALA A 123 -22.77 -4.73 -8.33
CA ALA A 123 -23.46 -5.96 -8.08
C ALA A 123 -23.29 -6.83 -9.34
N GLY A 124 -22.59 -7.94 -9.20
CA GLY A 124 -22.35 -8.87 -10.27
C GLY A 124 -23.66 -9.22 -10.94
N THR A 125 -23.77 -8.90 -12.21
CA THR A 125 -24.84 -9.41 -13.07
C THR A 125 -24.69 -10.92 -13.12
N THR A 126 -25.51 -11.61 -12.35
CA THR A 126 -25.75 -13.03 -12.53
C THR A 126 -26.35 -13.20 -13.93
N SER A 127 -25.52 -13.60 -14.88
CA SER A 127 -26.01 -14.10 -16.14
C SER A 127 -26.68 -15.45 -15.86
N THR A 128 -27.98 -15.40 -15.64
CA THR A 128 -28.87 -16.54 -15.77
C THR A 128 -28.99 -16.84 -17.26
N ASP A 129 -28.15 -17.69 -17.78
CA ASP A 129 -28.41 -18.34 -19.06
C ASP A 129 -29.35 -19.52 -18.80
N ALA A 130 -30.61 -19.28 -19.02
CA ALA A 130 -31.62 -20.30 -19.13
C ALA A 130 -31.74 -20.67 -20.62
N GLY A 131 -30.94 -21.64 -21.06
CA GLY A 131 -31.10 -22.31 -22.36
C GLY A 131 -32.01 -23.49 -22.22
N GLY A 132 -33.30 -23.30 -22.54
CA GLY A 132 -34.22 -24.39 -22.70
C GLY A 132 -34.20 -24.93 -24.17
N THR A 133 -34.49 -26.12 -24.31
CA THR A 133 -35.12 -27.05 -25.26
C THR A 133 -34.23 -28.18 -25.61
#